data_ef8b7c03768874df6186ce72f8c19006
#
_entry.id   ef8b7c03768874df6186ce72f8c19006
#
_cell.length_a   1.000
_cell.length_b   1.000
_cell.length_c   1.000
_cell.angle_alpha   90.00
_cell.angle_beta   90.00
_cell.angle_gamma   90.00
#
_symmetry.space_group_name_H-M   'P 1'
#
loop_
_entity.id
_entity.type
_entity.pdbx_description
1 polymer ?
#
loop_
_entity_poly.entity_id
_entity_poly.type
_entity_poly.pdbx_seq_one_letter_code
_entity_poly.pdbx_strand_id
1 'polypeptide(L)'
;WLPPKTREEAVELGRVAARLRIASQKIQPPQLEPGPYQNRIELLLGDPRPKLAGFLKAHPVLANYLQDSGYDLATSLEPLRPFACTLSPLAQVPRYFTHGDLHVSNAFWEGNSVSSLIDFGLACPNPPLFDLAVLLERHSIDWISITEGKTDSYWPQVACDLLTGYEQIFPLPAEEIEMLGPLIALCNAEFSLSAIEYDLLAPIEPQLKNWAWDIGFQGHSQWFLTEPGKKYLSLINQLAKEKACEK
;
A
#
# COMPACT_ATOMS: atom_id res chain seq x y z
N TRP A 1 -11.70 -2.82 -6.44
CA TRP A 1 -11.27 -4.10 -5.86
C TRP A 1 -12.43 -4.73 -5.11
N LEU A 2 -12.62 -6.04 -5.23
CA LEU A 2 -13.66 -6.75 -4.48
C LEU A 2 -13.04 -7.31 -3.19
N PRO A 3 -13.76 -7.27 -2.05
CA PRO A 3 -13.31 -7.91 -0.83
C PRO A 3 -13.29 -9.45 -1.00
N PRO A 4 -12.56 -10.17 -0.13
CA PRO A 4 -12.71 -11.62 -0.01
C PRO A 4 -14.18 -12.00 0.21
N LYS A 5 -14.63 -13.09 -0.41
CA LYS A 5 -16.04 -13.49 -0.36
C LYS A 5 -16.44 -14.11 0.98
N THR A 6 -15.48 -14.72 1.68
CA THR A 6 -15.71 -15.38 2.95
C THR A 6 -14.65 -14.97 3.97
N ARG A 7 -14.96 -15.25 5.25
CA ARG A 7 -14.00 -15.08 6.34
C ARG A 7 -12.74 -15.92 6.13
N GLU A 8 -12.92 -17.16 5.69
CA GLU A 8 -11.83 -18.12 5.47
C GLU A 8 -10.87 -17.60 4.39
N GLU A 9 -11.38 -17.01 3.31
CA GLU A 9 -10.55 -16.37 2.27
C GLU A 9 -9.76 -15.19 2.83
N ALA A 10 -10.39 -14.33 3.64
CA ALA A 10 -9.71 -13.20 4.27
C ALA A 10 -8.60 -13.66 5.22
N VAL A 11 -8.87 -14.62 6.09
CA VAL A 11 -7.88 -15.20 7.00
C VAL A 11 -6.74 -15.84 6.21
N GLU A 12 -7.03 -16.58 5.13
CA GLU A 12 -5.98 -17.21 4.32
C GLU A 12 -5.10 -16.19 3.61
N LEU A 13 -5.66 -15.10 3.08
CA LEU A 13 -4.86 -14.02 2.50
C LEU A 13 -3.91 -13.38 3.53
N GLY A 14 -4.37 -13.17 4.75
CA GLY A 14 -3.52 -12.72 5.85
C GLY A 14 -2.35 -13.68 6.11
N ARG A 15 -2.62 -15.00 6.16
CA ARG A 15 -1.58 -16.05 6.29
C ARG A 15 -0.59 -16.01 5.13
N VAL A 16 -1.07 -15.81 3.91
CA VAL A 16 -0.24 -15.73 2.71
C VAL A 16 0.71 -14.54 2.80
N ALA A 17 0.24 -13.35 3.18
CA ALA A 17 1.09 -12.18 3.38
C ALA A 17 2.20 -12.45 4.41
N ALA A 18 1.87 -13.10 5.53
CA ALA A 18 2.85 -13.47 6.56
C ALA A 18 3.85 -14.54 6.08
N ARG A 19 3.40 -15.56 5.35
CA ARG A 19 4.30 -16.58 4.75
C ARG A 19 5.24 -15.95 3.72
N LEU A 20 4.74 -15.03 2.89
CA LEU A 20 5.54 -14.31 1.90
C LEU A 20 6.63 -13.49 2.61
N ARG A 21 6.28 -12.78 3.68
CA ARG A 21 7.26 -12.06 4.52
C ARG A 21 8.35 -12.99 5.06
N ILE A 22 7.99 -14.15 5.60
CA ILE A 22 8.97 -15.13 6.13
C ILE A 22 9.86 -15.68 5.01
N ALA A 23 9.27 -15.99 3.86
CA ALA A 23 10.02 -16.52 2.72
C ALA A 23 11.01 -15.49 2.18
N SER A 24 10.57 -14.23 2.06
CA SER A 24 11.38 -13.13 1.52
C SER A 24 12.58 -12.76 2.40
N GLN A 25 12.55 -13.03 3.71
CA GLN A 25 13.70 -12.85 4.60
C GLN A 25 14.92 -13.70 4.20
N LYS A 26 14.69 -14.79 3.48
CA LYS A 26 15.73 -15.75 3.04
C LYS A 26 16.21 -15.49 1.62
N ILE A 27 15.58 -14.57 0.92
CA ILE A 27 15.86 -14.26 -0.48
C ILE A 27 16.61 -12.92 -0.50
N GLN A 28 17.80 -12.90 -1.09
CA GLN A 28 18.41 -11.61 -1.42
C GLN A 28 17.61 -11.00 -2.57
N PRO A 29 17.09 -9.76 -2.41
CA PRO A 29 16.39 -9.11 -3.50
C PRO A 29 17.28 -9.09 -4.74
N PRO A 30 16.79 -9.52 -5.91
CA PRO A 30 17.56 -9.40 -7.13
C PRO A 30 17.89 -7.92 -7.37
N GLN A 31 19.07 -7.63 -7.88
CA GLN A 31 19.36 -6.32 -8.44
C GLN A 31 18.54 -6.21 -9.74
N LEU A 32 17.36 -5.67 -9.62
CA LEU A 32 16.50 -5.41 -10.77
C LEU A 32 17.02 -4.14 -11.45
N GLU A 33 17.19 -4.22 -12.77
CA GLU A 33 17.33 -3.00 -13.56
C GLU A 33 16.08 -2.15 -13.35
N PRO A 34 16.22 -0.82 -13.24
CA PRO A 34 15.07 0.06 -13.07
C PRO A 34 14.07 -0.14 -14.21
N GLY A 35 12.94 -0.74 -13.90
CA GLY A 35 11.84 -0.90 -14.86
C GLY A 35 10.96 0.37 -14.91
N PRO A 36 10.03 0.43 -15.86
CA PRO A 36 9.07 1.54 -15.95
C PRO A 36 8.18 1.62 -14.71
N TYR A 37 7.98 0.52 -14.01
CA TYR A 37 7.20 0.46 -12.78
C TYR A 37 8.16 0.36 -11.58
N GLN A 38 8.48 1.49 -10.99
CA GLN A 38 9.34 1.55 -9.81
C GLN A 38 8.52 1.94 -8.59
N ASN A 39 8.78 1.26 -7.48
CA ASN A 39 8.19 1.62 -6.21
C ASN A 39 8.73 2.97 -5.72
N ARG A 40 7.83 3.85 -5.31
CA ARG A 40 8.10 5.22 -4.86
C ARG A 40 8.06 5.37 -3.34
N ILE A 41 7.90 4.27 -2.61
CA ILE A 41 7.74 4.32 -1.15
C ILE A 41 8.93 5.00 -0.45
N GLU A 42 10.13 4.94 -1.02
CA GLU A 42 11.32 5.60 -0.45
C GLU A 42 11.16 7.13 -0.31
N LEU A 43 10.41 7.77 -1.20
CA LEU A 43 10.03 9.17 -1.07
C LEU A 43 9.23 9.39 0.23
N LEU A 44 8.39 8.43 0.59
CA LEU A 44 7.39 8.53 1.66
C LEU A 44 7.85 7.93 3.00
N LEU A 45 9.07 7.40 3.09
CA LEU A 45 9.64 6.92 4.36
C LEU A 45 10.40 8.03 5.07
N GLY A 46 9.74 8.81 5.91
CA GLY A 46 10.23 10.02 6.55
C GLY A 46 9.85 11.30 5.78
N ASP A 47 10.37 12.45 6.23
CA ASP A 47 10.02 13.74 5.59
C ASP A 47 10.32 13.73 4.08
N PRO A 48 9.31 13.88 3.20
CA PRO A 48 9.53 13.86 1.75
C PRO A 48 10.21 15.13 1.21
N ARG A 49 10.12 16.26 1.91
CA ARG A 49 10.60 17.58 1.41
C ARG A 49 12.07 17.56 1.00
N PRO A 50 13.03 17.09 1.80
CA PRO A 50 14.44 17.09 1.40
C PRO A 50 14.75 16.09 0.26
N LYS A 51 13.86 15.12 0.01
CA LYS A 51 14.04 14.08 -1.01
C LYS A 51 13.43 14.47 -2.36
N LEU A 52 12.46 15.40 -2.37
CA LEU A 52 11.60 15.68 -3.50
C LEU A 52 12.36 16.11 -4.76
N ALA A 53 13.34 17.02 -4.61
CA ALA A 53 14.13 17.47 -5.75
C ALA A 53 14.95 16.35 -6.40
N GLY A 54 15.54 15.48 -5.57
CA GLY A 54 16.26 14.30 -6.05
C GLY A 54 15.32 13.28 -6.71
N PHE A 55 14.14 13.07 -6.13
CA PHE A 55 13.10 12.22 -6.67
C PHE A 55 12.65 12.69 -8.07
N LEU A 56 12.25 13.96 -8.22
CA LEU A 56 11.81 14.50 -9.51
C LEU A 56 12.93 14.45 -10.56
N LYS A 57 14.18 14.67 -10.16
CA LYS A 57 15.33 14.51 -11.07
C LYS A 57 15.51 13.07 -11.55
N ALA A 58 15.24 12.09 -10.70
CA ALA A 58 15.32 10.67 -11.05
C ALA A 58 14.12 10.20 -11.90
N HIS A 59 13.00 10.92 -11.85
CA HIS A 59 11.75 10.62 -12.56
C HIS A 59 11.35 11.74 -13.52
N PRO A 60 12.13 12.01 -14.59
CA PRO A 60 11.91 13.18 -15.46
C PRO A 60 10.57 13.12 -16.22
N VAL A 61 10.08 11.92 -16.55
CA VAL A 61 8.80 11.77 -17.25
C VAL A 61 7.65 12.19 -16.35
N LEU A 62 7.65 11.77 -15.10
CA LEU A 62 6.68 12.21 -14.10
C LEU A 62 6.81 13.71 -13.81
N ALA A 63 8.04 14.22 -13.67
CA ALA A 63 8.28 15.64 -13.41
C ALA A 63 7.72 16.55 -14.52
N ASN A 64 7.92 16.19 -15.78
CA ASN A 64 7.37 16.91 -16.93
C ASN A 64 5.84 16.87 -16.93
N TYR A 65 5.24 15.69 -16.70
CA TYR A 65 3.79 15.58 -16.61
C TYR A 65 3.18 16.47 -15.52
N LEU A 66 3.77 16.48 -14.32
CA LEU A 66 3.31 17.32 -13.22
C LEU A 66 3.38 18.82 -13.60
N GLN A 67 4.49 19.23 -14.21
CA GLN A 67 4.67 20.60 -14.69
C GLN A 67 3.65 20.99 -15.76
N ASP A 68 3.46 20.14 -16.78
CA ASP A 68 2.56 20.41 -17.90
C ASP A 68 1.07 20.42 -17.46
N SER A 69 0.74 19.63 -16.44
CA SER A 69 -0.61 19.55 -15.86
C SER A 69 -0.85 20.62 -14.79
N GLY A 70 0.17 21.37 -14.38
CA GLY A 70 0.06 22.35 -13.29
C GLY A 70 -0.10 21.72 -11.90
N TYR A 71 0.28 20.46 -11.75
CA TYR A 71 0.22 19.75 -10.47
C TYR A 71 1.48 20.02 -9.64
N ASP A 72 1.29 20.31 -8.36
CA ASP A 72 2.41 20.53 -7.41
C ASP A 72 2.49 19.38 -6.41
N LEU A 73 3.44 18.48 -6.65
CA LEU A 73 3.67 17.32 -5.79
C LEU A 73 4.10 17.72 -4.35
N ALA A 74 4.84 18.83 -4.20
CA ALA A 74 5.26 19.31 -2.88
C ALA A 74 4.04 19.68 -2.02
N THR A 75 3.17 20.52 -2.56
CA THR A 75 1.91 20.92 -1.90
C THR A 75 1.01 19.73 -1.65
N SER A 76 0.92 18.79 -2.60
CA SER A 76 0.06 17.61 -2.48
C SER A 76 0.55 16.60 -1.43
N LEU A 77 1.86 16.52 -1.18
CA LEU A 77 2.44 15.66 -0.13
C LEU A 77 2.38 16.28 1.27
N GLU A 78 2.24 17.60 1.39
CA GLU A 78 2.30 18.25 2.71
C GLU A 78 1.25 17.71 3.70
N PRO A 79 -0.03 17.48 3.32
CA PRO A 79 -1.01 16.86 4.22
C PRO A 79 -0.66 15.43 4.65
N LEU A 80 0.07 14.68 3.82
CA LEU A 80 0.48 13.29 4.10
C LEU A 80 1.80 13.20 4.90
N ARG A 81 2.52 14.31 5.03
CA ARG A 81 3.81 14.36 5.71
C ARG A 81 3.80 13.80 7.14
N PRO A 82 2.78 14.00 7.99
CA PRO A 82 2.74 13.39 9.31
C PRO A 82 2.82 11.86 9.25
N PHE A 83 2.11 11.21 8.32
CA PHE A 83 2.20 9.76 8.11
C PHE A 83 3.61 9.36 7.67
N ALA A 84 4.17 10.07 6.69
CA ALA A 84 5.52 9.82 6.20
C ALA A 84 6.58 9.95 7.30
N CYS A 85 6.49 10.98 8.14
CA CYS A 85 7.40 11.16 9.27
C CYS A 85 7.30 10.01 10.29
N THR A 86 6.11 9.48 10.54
CA THR A 86 5.92 8.30 11.42
C THR A 86 6.62 7.07 10.86
N LEU A 87 6.76 6.96 9.54
CA LEU A 87 7.44 5.84 8.88
C LEU A 87 8.98 5.99 8.82
N SER A 88 9.57 7.03 9.41
CA SER A 88 11.03 7.22 9.41
C SER A 88 11.83 6.00 9.90
N PRO A 89 11.39 5.24 10.91
CA PRO A 89 12.10 4.02 11.33
C PRO A 89 12.20 2.98 10.21
N LEU A 90 11.18 2.88 9.34
CA LEU A 90 11.19 1.93 8.22
C LEU A 90 12.26 2.25 7.17
N ALA A 91 12.76 3.49 7.09
CA ALA A 91 13.85 3.85 6.20
C ALA A 91 15.17 3.12 6.53
N GLN A 92 15.32 2.67 7.78
CA GLN A 92 16.55 2.03 8.29
C GLN A 92 16.47 0.49 8.37
N VAL A 93 15.28 -0.11 8.15
CA VAL A 93 15.15 -1.56 8.20
C VAL A 93 15.54 -2.20 6.86
N PRO A 94 16.03 -3.46 6.88
CA PRO A 94 16.30 -4.19 5.65
C PRO A 94 15.06 -4.25 4.73
N ARG A 95 15.30 -4.21 3.43
CA ARG A 95 14.26 -4.40 2.43
C ARG A 95 14.07 -5.89 2.17
N TYR A 96 12.80 -6.28 2.04
CA TYR A 96 12.42 -7.63 1.65
C TYR A 96 11.77 -7.59 0.28
N PHE A 97 11.90 -8.68 -0.46
CA PHE A 97 11.19 -8.82 -1.73
C PHE A 97 9.70 -8.99 -1.43
N THR A 98 8.90 -8.03 -1.83
CA THR A 98 7.44 -8.02 -1.63
C THR A 98 6.74 -8.27 -2.95
N HIS A 99 5.50 -8.73 -2.90
CA HIS A 99 4.63 -8.86 -4.07
C HIS A 99 4.30 -7.49 -4.67
N GLY A 100 4.04 -6.50 -3.81
CA GLY A 100 3.73 -5.12 -4.20
C GLY A 100 2.27 -4.88 -4.59
N ASP A 101 1.52 -5.93 -4.98
CA ASP A 101 0.11 -5.85 -5.35
C ASP A 101 -0.64 -7.11 -4.88
N LEU A 102 -0.49 -7.46 -3.61
CA LEU A 102 -1.12 -8.65 -3.04
C LEU A 102 -2.62 -8.42 -2.84
N HIS A 103 -3.43 -9.14 -3.61
CA HIS A 103 -4.89 -9.12 -3.48
C HIS A 103 -5.54 -10.42 -3.98
N VAL A 104 -6.84 -10.60 -3.70
CA VAL A 104 -7.59 -11.84 -3.95
C VAL A 104 -7.52 -12.32 -5.41
N SER A 105 -7.48 -11.40 -6.39
CA SER A 105 -7.44 -11.75 -7.80
C SER A 105 -6.05 -12.16 -8.30
N ASN A 106 -4.99 -11.87 -7.52
CA ASN A 106 -3.61 -12.29 -7.80
C ASN A 106 -3.27 -13.61 -7.10
N ALA A 107 -4.28 -14.36 -6.68
CA ALA A 107 -4.16 -15.66 -6.05
C ALA A 107 -4.99 -16.72 -6.77
N PHE A 108 -4.41 -17.90 -6.98
CA PHE A 108 -5.17 -19.10 -7.36
C PHE A 108 -5.63 -19.83 -6.11
N TRP A 109 -6.87 -20.30 -6.14
CA TRP A 109 -7.56 -20.88 -4.99
C TRP A 109 -7.90 -22.34 -5.21
N GLU A 110 -7.66 -23.15 -4.18
CA GLU A 110 -8.14 -24.53 -4.05
C GLU A 110 -9.00 -24.62 -2.79
N GLY A 111 -10.31 -24.57 -2.98
CA GLY A 111 -11.25 -24.36 -1.86
C GLY A 111 -10.99 -22.99 -1.19
N ASN A 112 -10.72 -23.00 0.12
CA ASN A 112 -10.41 -21.80 0.90
C ASN A 112 -8.89 -21.58 1.11
N SER A 113 -8.04 -22.26 0.35
CA SER A 113 -6.59 -22.15 0.45
C SER A 113 -6.01 -21.56 -0.82
N VAL A 114 -5.00 -20.68 -0.68
CA VAL A 114 -4.23 -20.18 -1.80
C VAL A 114 -3.19 -21.21 -2.21
N SER A 115 -3.25 -21.67 -3.47
CA SER A 115 -2.30 -22.62 -4.04
C SER A 115 -1.11 -21.95 -4.70
N SER A 116 -1.30 -20.75 -5.27
CA SER A 116 -0.21 -19.96 -5.87
C SER A 116 -0.55 -18.48 -5.97
N LEU A 117 0.48 -17.65 -6.07
CA LEU A 117 0.39 -16.23 -6.38
C LEU A 117 0.87 -15.97 -7.81
N ILE A 118 0.27 -14.97 -8.44
CA ILE A 118 0.58 -14.51 -9.79
C ILE A 118 0.74 -13.00 -9.81
N ASP A 119 1.15 -12.47 -10.93
CA ASP A 119 1.29 -11.02 -11.19
C ASP A 119 2.29 -10.33 -10.26
N PHE A 120 3.55 -10.78 -10.34
CA PHE A 120 4.68 -10.15 -9.66
C PHE A 120 5.23 -8.92 -10.41
N GLY A 121 4.41 -8.28 -11.26
CA GLY A 121 4.82 -7.09 -12.02
C GLY A 121 5.22 -5.90 -11.17
N LEU A 122 4.69 -5.79 -9.95
CA LEU A 122 5.03 -4.76 -8.97
C LEU A 122 6.01 -5.22 -7.89
N ALA A 123 6.49 -6.46 -8.01
CA ALA A 123 7.36 -7.02 -6.98
C ALA A 123 8.71 -6.28 -6.94
N CYS A 124 9.07 -5.81 -5.76
CA CYS A 124 10.31 -5.08 -5.53
C CYS A 124 10.72 -5.09 -4.04
N PRO A 125 11.94 -4.63 -3.72
CA PRO A 125 12.37 -4.51 -2.34
C PRO A 125 11.61 -3.40 -1.59
N ASN A 126 10.86 -3.78 -0.55
CA ASN A 126 10.06 -2.88 0.29
C ASN A 126 10.30 -3.12 1.79
N PRO A 127 9.81 -2.23 2.67
CA PRO A 127 9.71 -2.53 4.09
C PRO A 127 8.86 -3.78 4.35
N PRO A 128 9.13 -4.54 5.42
CA PRO A 128 8.50 -5.86 5.66
C PRO A 128 6.98 -5.84 5.83
N LEU A 129 6.39 -4.68 6.17
CA LEU A 129 4.94 -4.50 6.33
C LEU A 129 4.20 -4.18 5.04
N PHE A 130 4.91 -3.96 3.92
CA PHE A 130 4.32 -3.38 2.72
C PHE A 130 3.17 -4.22 2.15
N ASP A 131 3.36 -5.53 1.98
CA ASP A 131 2.30 -6.40 1.45
C ASP A 131 1.08 -6.49 2.36
N LEU A 132 1.27 -6.44 3.69
CA LEU A 132 0.14 -6.38 4.63
C LEU A 132 -0.61 -5.05 4.52
N ALA A 133 0.10 -3.94 4.37
CA ALA A 133 -0.52 -2.63 4.20
C ALA A 133 -1.32 -2.56 2.89
N VAL A 134 -0.77 -3.03 1.78
CA VAL A 134 -1.46 -3.14 0.48
C VAL A 134 -2.69 -4.02 0.61
N LEU A 135 -2.57 -5.19 1.24
CA LEU A 135 -3.68 -6.13 1.40
C LEU A 135 -4.85 -5.51 2.19
N LEU A 136 -4.56 -4.81 3.29
CA LEU A 136 -5.57 -4.11 4.08
C LEU A 136 -6.20 -2.96 3.29
N GLU A 137 -5.41 -2.15 2.60
CA GLU A 137 -5.90 -1.05 1.77
C GLU A 137 -6.84 -1.55 0.67
N ARG A 138 -6.45 -2.60 -0.05
CA ARG A 138 -7.21 -3.16 -1.18
C ARG A 138 -8.52 -3.82 -0.78
N HIS A 139 -8.58 -4.46 0.38
CA HIS A 139 -9.67 -5.35 0.74
C HIS A 139 -10.56 -4.88 1.88
N SER A 140 -10.13 -3.93 2.68
CA SER A 140 -10.98 -3.46 3.78
C SER A 140 -11.49 -2.03 3.62
N ILE A 141 -11.18 -1.35 2.50
CA ILE A 141 -11.72 -0.04 2.13
C ILE A 141 -12.54 -0.18 0.84
N ASP A 142 -13.76 0.36 0.83
CA ASP A 142 -14.64 0.39 -0.34
C ASP A 142 -14.39 1.65 -1.18
N TRP A 143 -13.29 1.67 -1.91
CA TRP A 143 -12.91 2.81 -2.73
C TRP A 143 -13.95 3.20 -3.77
N ILE A 144 -14.73 2.25 -4.28
CA ILE A 144 -15.79 2.54 -5.25
C ILE A 144 -16.88 3.38 -4.59
N SER A 145 -17.42 2.92 -3.47
CA SER A 145 -18.44 3.65 -2.72
C SER A 145 -17.93 5.00 -2.20
N ILE A 146 -16.66 5.07 -1.76
CA ILE A 146 -16.05 6.33 -1.31
C ILE A 146 -15.98 7.34 -2.46
N THR A 147 -15.56 6.92 -3.65
CA THR A 147 -15.51 7.76 -4.85
C THR A 147 -16.91 8.22 -5.28
N GLU A 148 -17.94 7.41 -5.01
CA GLU A 148 -19.36 7.77 -5.22
C GLU A 148 -19.95 8.65 -4.10
N GLY A 149 -19.17 9.06 -3.10
CA GLY A 149 -19.56 9.96 -2.02
C GLY A 149 -20.00 9.28 -0.72
N LYS A 150 -19.94 7.96 -0.60
CA LYS A 150 -20.18 7.22 0.66
C LYS A 150 -18.89 7.14 1.47
N THR A 151 -18.51 8.24 2.10
CA THR A 151 -17.18 8.45 2.67
C THR A 151 -16.84 7.56 3.87
N ASP A 152 -17.79 6.88 4.49
CA ASP A 152 -17.64 5.97 5.63
C ASP A 152 -17.69 4.48 5.24
N SER A 153 -17.48 4.18 3.94
CA SER A 153 -17.59 2.82 3.40
C SER A 153 -16.27 2.06 3.55
N TYR A 154 -16.18 1.20 4.55
CA TYR A 154 -15.08 0.24 4.76
C TYR A 154 -15.60 -1.00 5.52
N TRP A 155 -14.84 -2.09 5.48
CA TRP A 155 -15.23 -3.40 6.02
C TRP A 155 -14.38 -3.80 7.23
N PRO A 156 -14.78 -3.43 8.47
CA PRO A 156 -14.03 -3.73 9.70
C PRO A 156 -13.75 -5.22 9.90
N GLN A 157 -14.73 -6.07 9.55
CA GLN A 157 -14.59 -7.51 9.73
C GLN A 157 -13.54 -8.10 8.78
N VAL A 158 -13.46 -7.61 7.54
CA VAL A 158 -12.42 -8.03 6.59
C VAL A 158 -11.03 -7.67 7.12
N ALA A 159 -10.85 -6.44 7.63
CA ALA A 159 -9.58 -6.04 8.25
C ALA A 159 -9.21 -6.93 9.45
N CYS A 160 -10.18 -7.24 10.32
CA CYS A 160 -9.99 -8.12 11.45
C CYS A 160 -9.56 -9.54 11.02
N ASP A 161 -10.19 -10.09 9.99
CA ASP A 161 -9.92 -11.44 9.52
C ASP A 161 -8.55 -11.53 8.80
N LEU A 162 -8.17 -10.52 8.02
CA LEU A 162 -6.83 -10.40 7.43
C LEU A 162 -5.74 -10.35 8.50
N LEU A 163 -5.91 -9.50 9.52
CA LEU A 163 -4.98 -9.39 10.64
C LEU A 163 -4.92 -10.70 11.46
N THR A 164 -6.06 -11.35 11.68
CA THR A 164 -6.12 -12.65 12.33
C THR A 164 -5.28 -13.70 11.61
N GLY A 165 -5.40 -13.77 10.29
CA GLY A 165 -4.61 -14.71 9.48
C GLY A 165 -3.11 -14.39 9.53
N TYR A 166 -2.75 -13.12 9.43
CA TYR A 166 -1.35 -12.68 9.49
C TYR A 166 -0.73 -13.05 10.85
N GLU A 167 -1.37 -12.68 11.95
CA GLU A 167 -0.91 -12.94 13.32
C GLU A 167 -0.76 -14.42 13.65
N GLN A 168 -1.55 -15.30 13.03
CA GLN A 168 -1.40 -16.75 13.21
C GLN A 168 -0.06 -17.29 12.71
N ILE A 169 0.58 -16.62 11.76
CA ILE A 169 1.82 -17.04 11.13
C ILE A 169 3.00 -16.18 11.58
N PHE A 170 2.83 -14.87 11.64
CA PHE A 170 3.86 -13.91 12.01
C PHE A 170 3.30 -12.87 12.98
N PRO A 171 3.68 -12.92 14.26
CA PRO A 171 3.29 -11.91 15.24
C PRO A 171 3.84 -10.53 14.87
N LEU A 172 2.97 -9.51 14.86
CA LEU A 172 3.38 -8.13 14.62
C LEU A 172 4.07 -7.56 15.86
N PRO A 173 5.32 -7.10 15.74
CA PRO A 173 5.98 -6.35 16.80
C PRO A 173 5.22 -5.05 17.12
N ALA A 174 5.24 -4.62 18.37
CA ALA A 174 4.50 -3.42 18.81
C ALA A 174 4.88 -2.16 18.02
N GLU A 175 6.16 -2.01 17.70
CA GLU A 175 6.69 -0.92 16.89
C GLU A 175 6.17 -0.94 15.44
N GLU A 176 5.88 -2.10 14.88
CA GLU A 176 5.33 -2.24 13.54
C GLU A 176 3.82 -1.94 13.51
N ILE A 177 3.10 -2.25 14.59
CA ILE A 177 1.67 -1.93 14.71
C ILE A 177 1.44 -0.43 14.58
N GLU A 178 2.27 0.39 15.22
CA GLU A 178 2.16 1.87 15.16
C GLU A 178 2.44 2.42 13.74
N MET A 179 3.22 1.71 12.93
CA MET A 179 3.55 2.09 11.56
C MET A 179 2.55 1.59 10.51
N LEU A 180 1.71 0.60 10.85
CA LEU A 180 0.83 -0.05 9.88
C LEU A 180 -0.20 0.91 9.29
N GLY A 181 -0.92 1.68 10.11
CA GLY A 181 -1.89 2.67 9.63
C GLY A 181 -1.26 3.74 8.73
N PRO A 182 -0.19 4.43 9.14
CA PRO A 182 0.56 5.34 8.26
C PRO A 182 1.01 4.71 6.95
N LEU A 183 1.46 3.46 6.96
CA LEU A 183 1.88 2.76 5.74
C LEU A 183 0.69 2.47 4.80
N ILE A 184 -0.47 2.08 5.35
CA ILE A 184 -1.71 1.90 4.57
C ILE A 184 -2.07 3.21 3.85
N ALA A 185 -2.01 4.35 4.55
CA ALA A 185 -2.32 5.64 3.95
C ALA A 185 -1.36 6.03 2.82
N LEU A 186 -0.11 5.57 2.86
CA LEU A 186 0.92 5.96 1.90
C LEU A 186 1.18 4.93 0.79
N CYS A 187 0.81 3.65 0.96
CA CYS A 187 0.97 2.66 -0.11
C CYS A 187 0.10 2.99 -1.33
N ASN A 188 -1.10 3.56 -1.11
CA ASN A 188 -1.94 4.04 -2.21
C ASN A 188 -1.34 5.27 -2.92
N ALA A 189 -0.73 6.21 -2.18
CA ALA A 189 -0.04 7.35 -2.78
C ALA A 189 1.16 6.89 -3.62
N GLU A 190 1.92 5.93 -3.11
CA GLU A 190 3.01 5.28 -3.84
C GLU A 190 2.52 4.63 -5.14
N PHE A 191 1.49 3.78 -5.04
CA PHE A 191 0.89 3.11 -6.18
C PHE A 191 0.42 4.11 -7.24
N SER A 192 -0.24 5.19 -6.85
CA SER A 192 -0.75 6.21 -7.78
C SER A 192 0.36 6.93 -8.52
N LEU A 193 1.45 7.31 -7.85
CA LEU A 193 2.62 7.92 -8.51
C LEU A 193 3.28 6.95 -9.50
N SER A 194 3.38 5.67 -9.13
CA SER A 194 3.91 4.62 -10.00
C SER A 194 3.00 4.38 -11.21
N ALA A 195 1.69 4.35 -11.02
CA ALA A 195 0.70 4.18 -12.08
C ALA A 195 0.74 5.34 -13.10
N ILE A 196 0.89 6.58 -12.64
CA ILE A 196 1.04 7.75 -13.52
C ILE A 196 2.27 7.59 -14.41
N GLU A 197 3.42 7.26 -13.85
CA GLU A 197 4.66 7.13 -14.62
C GLU A 197 4.61 5.94 -15.58
N TYR A 198 4.01 4.82 -15.15
CA TYR A 198 3.81 3.66 -16.01
C TYR A 198 2.94 4.01 -17.22
N ASP A 199 1.80 4.68 -17.02
CA ASP A 199 0.90 5.07 -18.10
C ASP A 199 1.55 6.06 -19.08
N LEU A 200 2.42 6.94 -18.58
CA LEU A 200 3.20 7.86 -19.42
C LEU A 200 4.24 7.16 -20.30
N LEU A 201 4.81 6.05 -19.82
CA LEU A 201 5.84 5.28 -20.55
C LEU A 201 5.23 4.22 -21.48
N ALA A 202 4.08 3.67 -21.10
CA ALA A 202 3.37 2.63 -21.86
C ALA A 202 1.85 2.93 -21.88
N PRO A 203 1.42 3.96 -22.58
CA PRO A 203 0.04 4.43 -22.53
C PRO A 203 -0.93 3.36 -23.04
N ILE A 204 -1.82 2.93 -22.13
CA ILE A 204 -2.91 1.99 -22.43
C ILE A 204 -4.18 2.79 -22.73
N GLU A 205 -4.49 3.76 -21.87
CA GLU A 205 -5.62 4.67 -22.02
C GLU A 205 -5.21 6.11 -21.68
N PRO A 206 -5.49 7.10 -22.57
CA PRO A 206 -5.01 8.47 -22.38
C PRO A 206 -5.49 9.18 -21.09
N GLN A 207 -6.56 8.68 -20.47
CA GLN A 207 -7.16 9.28 -19.27
C GLN A 207 -6.70 8.66 -17.95
N LEU A 208 -6.02 7.52 -17.98
CA LEU A 208 -5.66 6.77 -16.77
C LEU A 208 -4.76 7.57 -15.83
N LYS A 209 -3.77 8.27 -16.35
CA LYS A 209 -2.84 9.10 -15.57
C LYS A 209 -3.55 10.23 -14.81
N ASN A 210 -4.54 10.89 -15.43
CA ASN A 210 -5.31 11.93 -14.76
C ASN A 210 -6.18 11.33 -13.67
N TRP A 211 -6.82 10.19 -13.94
CA TRP A 211 -7.55 9.44 -12.92
C TRP A 211 -6.63 9.02 -11.76
N ALA A 212 -5.44 8.52 -12.05
CA ALA A 212 -4.47 8.11 -11.03
C ALA A 212 -4.03 9.29 -10.16
N TRP A 213 -3.89 10.51 -10.74
CA TRP A 213 -3.61 11.71 -9.96
C TRP A 213 -4.83 12.18 -9.16
N ASP A 214 -5.96 12.43 -9.83
CA ASP A 214 -7.11 13.11 -9.21
C ASP A 214 -7.85 12.20 -8.22
N ILE A 215 -8.07 10.94 -8.57
CA ILE A 215 -8.79 9.98 -7.73
C ILE A 215 -7.84 9.21 -6.82
N GLY A 216 -6.81 8.60 -7.39
CA GLY A 216 -5.87 7.77 -6.64
C GLY A 216 -5.03 8.59 -5.67
N PHE A 217 -4.22 9.50 -6.20
CA PHE A 217 -3.28 10.25 -5.36
C PHE A 217 -3.98 11.33 -4.52
N GLN A 218 -4.75 12.22 -5.12
CA GLN A 218 -5.43 13.29 -4.38
C GLN A 218 -6.64 12.79 -3.60
N GLY A 219 -7.55 12.06 -4.23
CA GLY A 219 -8.80 11.62 -3.62
C GLY A 219 -8.60 10.59 -2.51
N HIS A 220 -8.03 9.43 -2.84
CA HIS A 220 -7.86 8.33 -1.87
C HIS A 220 -6.86 8.69 -0.77
N SER A 221 -5.74 9.32 -1.10
CA SER A 221 -4.78 9.71 -0.06
C SER A 221 -5.34 10.76 0.89
N GLN A 222 -6.13 11.71 0.41
CA GLN A 222 -6.78 12.70 1.26
C GLN A 222 -7.92 12.12 2.09
N TRP A 223 -8.56 11.04 1.65
CA TRP A 223 -9.59 10.37 2.45
C TRP A 223 -9.07 9.97 3.84
N PHE A 224 -7.83 9.52 3.96
CA PHE A 224 -7.23 9.18 5.25
C PHE A 224 -7.11 10.36 6.22
N LEU A 225 -7.23 11.60 5.74
CA LEU A 225 -7.22 12.81 6.56
C LEU A 225 -8.62 13.22 7.04
N THR A 226 -9.67 12.62 6.47
CA THR A 226 -11.05 12.83 6.87
C THR A 226 -11.38 12.11 8.18
N GLU A 227 -12.51 12.46 8.82
CA GLU A 227 -12.95 11.74 10.03
C GLU A 227 -13.19 10.22 9.80
N PRO A 228 -13.84 9.77 8.70
CA PRO A 228 -13.93 8.34 8.41
C PRO A 228 -12.58 7.67 8.23
N GLY A 229 -11.67 8.28 7.47
CA GLY A 229 -10.33 7.74 7.26
C GLY A 229 -9.52 7.63 8.55
N LYS A 230 -9.56 8.64 9.42
CA LYS A 230 -8.92 8.59 10.75
C LYS A 230 -9.52 7.50 11.63
N LYS A 231 -10.86 7.34 11.62
CA LYS A 231 -11.53 6.24 12.34
C LYS A 231 -11.07 4.87 11.83
N TYR A 232 -10.96 4.72 10.51
CA TYR A 232 -10.43 3.49 9.91
C TYR A 232 -9.00 3.20 10.39
N LEU A 233 -8.08 4.18 10.31
CA LEU A 233 -6.70 3.98 10.77
C LEU A 233 -6.61 3.66 12.27
N SER A 234 -7.45 4.30 13.09
CA SER A 234 -7.55 3.99 14.52
C SER A 234 -8.07 2.57 14.76
N LEU A 235 -9.06 2.12 13.99
CA LEU A 235 -9.57 0.75 14.02
C LEU A 235 -8.48 -0.26 13.69
N ILE A 236 -7.70 -0.05 12.63
CA ILE A 236 -6.60 -0.94 12.25
C ILE A 236 -5.59 -1.09 13.39
N ASN A 237 -5.19 0.02 14.00
CA ASN A 237 -4.26 0.02 15.12
C ASN A 237 -4.82 -0.76 16.33
N GLN A 238 -6.10 -0.53 16.65
CA GLN A 238 -6.79 -1.26 17.72
C GLN A 238 -6.83 -2.77 17.44
N LEU A 239 -7.30 -3.17 16.25
CA LEU A 239 -7.42 -4.58 15.87
C LEU A 239 -6.05 -5.28 15.90
N ALA A 240 -5.00 -4.63 15.39
CA ALA A 240 -3.66 -5.19 15.41
C ALA A 240 -3.15 -5.41 16.84
N LYS A 241 -3.40 -4.44 17.77
CA LYS A 241 -3.05 -4.60 19.20
C LYS A 241 -3.84 -5.72 19.87
N GLU A 242 -5.14 -5.81 19.61
CA GLU A 242 -5.98 -6.89 20.14
C GLU A 242 -5.48 -8.27 19.71
N LYS A 243 -5.19 -8.43 18.39
CA LYS A 243 -4.68 -9.70 17.86
C LYS A 243 -3.30 -10.07 18.42
N ALA A 244 -2.42 -9.10 18.61
CA ALA A 244 -1.13 -9.34 19.25
C ALA A 244 -1.24 -9.77 20.73
N CYS A 245 -2.33 -9.44 21.43
CA CYS A 245 -2.58 -9.79 22.83
C CYS A 245 -3.34 -11.11 23.01
N GLU A 246 -3.95 -11.69 21.97
CA GLU A 246 -4.72 -12.95 22.05
C GLU A 246 -3.84 -14.22 22.23
N LYS A 247 -2.55 -14.06 22.45
CA LYS A 247 -1.55 -15.11 22.70
C LYS A 247 -1.21 -15.21 24.17
#